data_1cce946590a341b66a093166fc7efe8c
#
_entry.id   1cce946590a341b66a093166fc7efe8c
#
_cell.length_a   1.000
_cell.length_b   1.000
_cell.length_c   1.000
_cell.angle_alpha   90.00
_cell.angle_beta   90.00
_cell.angle_gamma   90.00
#
_symmetry.space_group_name_H-M   'P 1'
#
loop_
_entity.id
_entity.type
_entity.pdbx_description
1 polymer ?
#
loop_
_entity_poly.entity_id
_entity_poly.type
_entity_poly.pdbx_seq_one_letter_code
_entity_poly.pdbx_strand_id
1 'polypeptide(L)'
;MIKLSRIVLMFLFVGILVACQPRERVIDYPAFQAKNSASLEISRIVLNDTATVIYADVEQYPGGWARVDAGIYILANGQKYFALKSEGLKLNEKFEMRDTGLLSFKLFFPPLPKGVNSIDVIESRMNLGGWHIWGLNLNPDVEMTAVAIPSDVSARDWKEATTLPPAELKMGKTRVKVHLCGYRDLMDGRDVELFVSDMFNPGKELSKRIDQDHSCTFEFDQYSTTWLYLSNTLFRTMIVLDPGDDVEVYVDLGEATRRASRYQKDRMKAHRLAYVVGESRFVSLNYALQDEYEDGFSMYSFYKDINGMNADEYIAYVMKLYRAEMERLANDKALPDGVRKYRELGVKGFVMRLVCSGESNLETAYREANHIGWDQREIDFKAPEFTDKHFAVLQELDVNRLDMLYARDFPYCFDIVCYRIPSLDRLEKILGSQEGFLIDYFKLQGIYDQLENMKPLTKEQRRNLASIDPYYTKAFEQVKQQIDAKVAESKVKAEKRIREIPSVSEKKLFDAIMARYKGKVVMVDLWATWCGPCRGAIASFEPRKNKFKDKDVVFVYITNESSPESKWLEMVAGIEGEHYRLNPKQWDYICDYFGVDGIPSYVIVDRDGNARLRNNLRGSGMLEQELSGML
;
A
#
# COMPACT_ATOMS: atom_id res chain seq x y z
N MET A 1 29.75 37.28 -71.89
CA MET A 1 30.15 37.12 -70.48
C MET A 1 29.04 37.50 -69.44
N ILE A 2 27.83 37.89 -69.82
CA ILE A 2 26.78 38.31 -68.88
C ILE A 2 25.73 37.21 -68.58
N LYS A 3 25.68 36.13 -69.37
CA LYS A 3 24.72 35.03 -69.15
C LYS A 3 25.21 33.91 -68.20
N LEU A 4 26.51 33.79 -67.99
CA LEU A 4 27.07 32.77 -67.06
C LEU A 4 26.99 33.17 -65.59
N SER A 5 27.02 34.49 -65.32
CA SER A 5 26.97 35.03 -63.95
C SER A 5 25.59 34.90 -63.27
N ARG A 6 24.50 34.90 -64.08
CA ARG A 6 23.12 34.76 -63.52
C ARG A 6 22.74 33.32 -63.19
N ILE A 7 23.33 32.35 -63.87
CA ILE A 7 23.07 30.89 -63.59
C ILE A 7 23.84 30.46 -62.34
N VAL A 8 25.05 30.94 -62.09
CA VAL A 8 25.85 30.65 -60.90
C VAL A 8 25.23 31.30 -59.66
N LEU A 9 24.64 32.50 -59.77
CA LEU A 9 23.92 33.11 -58.63
C LEU A 9 22.60 32.41 -58.29
N MET A 10 21.91 31.84 -59.29
CA MET A 10 20.69 31.10 -59.05
C MET A 10 20.90 29.71 -58.42
N PHE A 11 22.03 29.03 -58.73
CA PHE A 11 22.42 27.78 -58.05
C PHE A 11 22.95 28.03 -56.64
N LEU A 12 23.60 29.16 -56.34
CA LEU A 12 24.01 29.54 -54.99
C LEU A 12 22.82 29.89 -54.10
N PHE A 13 21.74 30.46 -54.63
CA PHE A 13 20.51 30.78 -53.89
C PHE A 13 19.63 29.53 -53.62
N VAL A 14 19.61 28.55 -54.54
CA VAL A 14 18.92 27.28 -54.34
C VAL A 14 19.69 26.39 -53.32
N GLY A 15 21.03 26.44 -53.31
CA GLY A 15 21.85 25.72 -52.32
C GLY A 15 21.75 26.23 -50.90
N ILE A 16 21.39 27.53 -50.70
CA ILE A 16 21.23 28.12 -49.35
C ILE A 16 19.80 27.83 -48.78
N LEU A 17 18.81 27.63 -49.65
CA LEU A 17 17.45 27.27 -49.21
C LEU A 17 17.26 25.80 -48.82
N VAL A 18 18.19 24.91 -49.16
CA VAL A 18 18.16 23.50 -48.72
C VAL A 18 18.85 23.32 -47.34
N ALA A 19 19.54 24.32 -46.80
CA ALA A 19 20.29 24.24 -45.56
C ALA A 19 19.49 24.65 -44.28
N CYS A 20 18.20 24.99 -44.41
CA CYS A 20 17.36 25.43 -43.28
C CYS A 20 16.05 24.63 -43.18
N GLN A 21 16.09 23.34 -43.32
CA GLN A 21 15.01 22.56 -42.71
C GLN A 21 15.33 22.45 -41.20
N PRO A 22 14.39 22.82 -40.32
CA PRO A 22 14.54 22.60 -38.90
C PRO A 22 14.79 21.10 -38.71
N ARG A 23 15.95 20.74 -38.16
CA ARG A 23 16.25 19.34 -37.86
C ARG A 23 15.28 18.87 -36.79
N GLU A 24 14.20 18.25 -37.22
CA GLU A 24 13.29 17.54 -36.35
C GLU A 24 13.97 16.23 -35.93
N ARG A 25 14.01 15.99 -34.62
CA ARG A 25 14.51 14.75 -34.04
C ARG A 25 13.34 14.03 -33.40
N VAL A 26 13.08 12.83 -33.87
CA VAL A 26 12.01 11.96 -33.39
C VAL A 26 12.62 10.81 -32.61
N ILE A 27 12.10 10.56 -31.41
CA ILE A 27 12.50 9.44 -30.56
C ILE A 27 11.23 8.63 -30.27
N ASP A 28 11.14 7.44 -30.85
CA ASP A 28 10.03 6.52 -30.61
C ASP A 28 10.31 5.65 -29.39
N TYR A 29 9.33 5.55 -28.51
CA TYR A 29 9.38 4.73 -27.30
C TYR A 29 10.67 4.95 -26.49
N PRO A 30 10.94 6.17 -26.04
CA PRO A 30 12.19 6.48 -25.34
C PRO A 30 12.33 5.60 -24.10
N ALA A 31 13.51 5.03 -23.90
CA ALA A 31 13.83 4.34 -22.66
C ALA A 31 13.89 5.33 -21.49
N PHE A 32 13.60 4.87 -20.28
CA PHE A 32 13.62 5.71 -19.07
C PHE A 32 14.10 4.91 -17.85
N GLN A 33 14.57 5.59 -16.82
CA GLN A 33 15.15 4.95 -15.63
C GLN A 33 14.08 4.46 -14.65
N ALA A 34 13.07 5.27 -14.38
CA ALA A 34 12.00 4.93 -13.46
C ALA A 34 10.71 5.71 -13.76
N LYS A 35 9.59 5.16 -13.31
CA LYS A 35 8.30 5.83 -13.26
C LYS A 35 7.51 5.40 -12.02
N ASN A 36 6.63 6.26 -11.53
CA ASN A 36 5.81 5.99 -10.34
C ASN A 36 4.42 5.41 -10.65
N SER A 37 4.09 5.20 -11.92
CA SER A 37 2.77 4.68 -12.32
C SER A 37 2.88 3.76 -13.52
N ALA A 38 2.15 2.66 -13.52
CA ALA A 38 2.03 1.76 -14.66
C ALA A 38 1.09 2.31 -15.75
N SER A 39 0.20 3.27 -15.41
CA SER A 39 -0.81 3.75 -16.36
C SER A 39 -0.28 4.67 -17.44
N LEU A 40 0.73 5.52 -17.13
CA LEU A 40 1.27 6.48 -18.10
C LEU A 40 2.45 5.90 -18.86
N GLU A 41 2.41 6.01 -20.19
CA GLU A 41 3.51 5.67 -21.10
C GLU A 41 3.82 6.84 -22.03
N ILE A 42 5.08 6.96 -22.47
CA ILE A 42 5.47 7.90 -23.51
C ILE A 42 5.83 7.10 -24.76
N SER A 43 5.03 7.28 -25.81
CA SER A 43 5.19 6.56 -27.07
C SER A 43 6.15 7.25 -28.02
N ARG A 44 6.26 8.62 -27.96
CA ARG A 44 7.13 9.39 -28.85
C ARG A 44 7.49 10.74 -28.26
N ILE A 45 8.72 11.19 -28.55
CA ILE A 45 9.15 12.58 -28.31
C ILE A 45 9.62 13.18 -29.62
N VAL A 46 9.16 14.39 -29.93
CA VAL A 46 9.59 15.17 -31.10
C VAL A 46 10.26 16.44 -30.60
N LEU A 47 11.50 16.65 -31.00
CA LEU A 47 12.33 17.82 -30.66
C LEU A 47 12.58 18.64 -31.92
N ASN A 48 12.23 19.92 -31.91
CA ASN A 48 12.61 20.86 -32.95
C ASN A 48 12.93 22.25 -32.37
N ASP A 49 13.33 23.19 -33.21
CA ASP A 49 13.77 24.53 -32.77
C ASP A 49 12.61 25.40 -32.20
N THR A 50 11.36 24.96 -32.32
CA THR A 50 10.16 25.72 -31.87
C THR A 50 9.44 25.10 -30.69
N ALA A 51 9.52 23.78 -30.53
CA ALA A 51 8.82 23.06 -29.48
C ALA A 51 9.44 21.70 -29.17
N THR A 52 9.14 21.19 -27.99
CA THR A 52 9.24 19.77 -27.64
C THR A 52 7.83 19.21 -27.49
N VAL A 53 7.53 18.13 -28.23
CA VAL A 53 6.21 17.50 -28.20
C VAL A 53 6.34 16.07 -27.65
N ILE A 54 5.61 15.78 -26.58
CA ILE A 54 5.53 14.44 -25.98
C ILE A 54 4.18 13.82 -26.37
N TYR A 55 4.24 12.64 -26.96
CA TYR A 55 3.09 11.76 -27.21
C TYR A 55 3.02 10.78 -26.04
N ALA A 56 1.88 10.77 -25.38
CA ALA A 56 1.66 9.97 -24.18
C ALA A 56 0.37 9.16 -24.29
N ASP A 57 0.37 7.99 -23.67
CA ASP A 57 -0.75 7.09 -23.61
C ASP A 57 -1.05 6.75 -22.14
N VAL A 58 -2.33 6.86 -21.75
CA VAL A 58 -2.82 6.45 -20.44
C VAL A 58 -3.74 5.26 -20.60
N GLU A 59 -3.51 4.22 -19.81
CA GLU A 59 -4.40 3.07 -19.69
C GLU A 59 -5.02 3.01 -18.30
N GLN A 60 -6.34 2.87 -18.27
CA GLN A 60 -7.15 2.68 -17.08
C GLN A 60 -8.31 1.75 -17.42
N TYR A 61 -8.98 1.20 -16.41
CA TYR A 61 -10.19 0.40 -16.65
C TYR A 61 -11.30 1.24 -17.33
N PRO A 62 -12.12 0.63 -18.20
CA PRO A 62 -13.28 1.31 -18.81
C PRO A 62 -14.19 1.92 -17.75
N GLY A 63 -14.64 3.17 -17.98
CA GLY A 63 -15.43 3.93 -17.00
C GLY A 63 -14.59 4.58 -15.88
N GLY A 64 -13.27 4.32 -15.83
CA GLY A 64 -12.34 5.06 -14.99
C GLY A 64 -12.12 6.49 -15.50
N TRP A 65 -11.22 7.22 -14.89
CA TRP A 65 -10.88 8.57 -15.31
C TRP A 65 -9.39 8.85 -15.23
N ALA A 66 -8.92 9.78 -16.05
CA ALA A 66 -7.59 10.34 -16.02
C ALA A 66 -7.65 11.87 -15.94
N ARG A 67 -6.60 12.48 -15.40
CA ARG A 67 -6.44 13.94 -15.35
C ARG A 67 -4.95 14.25 -15.44
N VAL A 68 -4.57 15.25 -16.21
CA VAL A 68 -3.21 15.78 -16.26
C VAL A 68 -3.21 17.21 -15.69
N ASP A 69 -2.34 17.47 -14.73
CA ASP A 69 -2.20 18.79 -14.12
C ASP A 69 -1.53 19.78 -15.08
N ALA A 70 -2.02 21.02 -15.14
CA ALA A 70 -1.43 22.06 -15.98
C ALA A 70 -0.01 22.47 -15.52
N GLY A 71 0.37 22.15 -14.29
CA GLY A 71 1.71 22.37 -13.77
C GLY A 71 2.73 21.30 -14.19
N ILE A 72 2.39 20.38 -15.10
CA ILE A 72 3.32 19.37 -15.63
C ILE A 72 4.49 20.06 -16.35
N TYR A 73 5.72 19.59 -16.09
CA TYR A 73 6.93 20.14 -16.67
C TYR A 73 7.96 19.09 -17.04
N ILE A 74 8.82 19.45 -18.00
CA ILE A 74 10.06 18.73 -18.26
C ILE A 74 11.14 19.35 -17.36
N LEU A 75 11.92 18.51 -16.68
CA LEU A 75 13.16 18.91 -16.01
C LEU A 75 14.33 18.49 -16.90
N ALA A 76 15.10 19.46 -17.37
CA ALA A 76 16.29 19.25 -18.20
C ALA A 76 17.43 20.12 -17.70
N ASN A 77 18.62 19.55 -17.42
CA ASN A 77 19.79 20.26 -16.91
C ASN A 77 19.47 21.18 -15.70
N GLY A 78 18.58 20.74 -14.81
CA GLY A 78 18.15 21.50 -13.61
C GLY A 78 17.11 22.61 -13.89
N GLN A 79 16.74 22.85 -15.15
CA GLN A 79 15.74 23.86 -15.54
C GLN A 79 14.38 23.21 -15.82
N LYS A 80 13.29 23.89 -15.41
CA LYS A 80 11.91 23.47 -15.65
C LYS A 80 11.35 24.12 -16.90
N TYR A 81 10.73 23.30 -17.76
CA TYR A 81 10.01 23.69 -18.96
C TYR A 81 8.56 23.26 -18.79
N PHE A 82 7.66 24.20 -18.48
CA PHE A 82 6.25 23.91 -18.24
C PHE A 82 5.50 23.65 -19.55
N ALA A 83 4.47 22.80 -19.48
CA ALA A 83 3.59 22.56 -20.62
C ALA A 83 2.89 23.84 -21.07
N LEU A 84 2.87 24.08 -22.38
CA LEU A 84 2.22 25.23 -23.01
C LEU A 84 0.76 24.95 -23.36
N LYS A 85 0.49 23.73 -23.83
CA LYS A 85 -0.83 23.23 -24.21
C LYS A 85 -0.84 21.71 -24.30
N SER A 86 -2.05 21.14 -24.44
CA SER A 86 -2.26 19.72 -24.74
C SER A 86 -3.19 19.55 -25.93
N GLU A 87 -3.14 18.38 -26.57
CA GLU A 87 -4.07 17.91 -27.60
C GLU A 87 -4.52 16.49 -27.24
N GLY A 88 -5.81 16.19 -27.40
CA GLY A 88 -6.42 14.91 -27.05
C GLY A 88 -7.04 14.87 -25.63
N LEU A 89 -6.61 15.74 -24.73
CA LEU A 89 -7.24 16.00 -23.43
C LEU A 89 -7.07 17.48 -23.08
N LYS A 90 -7.83 17.96 -22.08
CA LYS A 90 -7.66 19.29 -21.49
C LYS A 90 -6.96 19.16 -20.13
N LEU A 91 -5.94 19.99 -19.91
CA LEU A 91 -5.23 20.04 -18.64
C LEU A 91 -6.17 20.48 -17.50
N ASN A 92 -6.00 19.91 -16.31
CA ASN A 92 -6.83 20.11 -15.11
C ASN A 92 -8.28 19.61 -15.19
N GLU A 93 -8.73 19.08 -16.33
CA GLU A 93 -10.07 18.49 -16.46
C GLU A 93 -10.00 16.97 -16.35
N LYS A 94 -11.02 16.35 -15.75
CA LYS A 94 -11.20 14.90 -15.76
C LYS A 94 -11.59 14.44 -17.15
N PHE A 95 -10.94 13.39 -17.62
CA PHE A 95 -11.27 12.68 -18.84
C PHE A 95 -11.78 11.28 -18.47
N GLU A 96 -13.00 10.96 -18.86
CA GLU A 96 -13.56 9.63 -18.64
C GLU A 96 -13.05 8.64 -19.69
N MET A 97 -12.58 7.48 -19.23
CA MET A 97 -12.04 6.44 -20.10
C MET A 97 -13.18 5.76 -20.85
N ARG A 98 -13.02 5.65 -22.18
CA ARG A 98 -13.95 4.93 -23.05
C ARG A 98 -13.79 3.42 -22.88
N ASP A 99 -14.60 2.65 -23.61
CA ASP A 99 -14.64 1.19 -23.57
C ASP A 99 -13.29 0.51 -23.82
N THR A 100 -12.36 1.17 -24.52
CA THR A 100 -11.00 0.67 -24.75
C THR A 100 -10.08 0.79 -23.52
N GLY A 101 -10.45 1.63 -22.54
CA GLY A 101 -9.58 1.95 -21.42
C GLY A 101 -8.27 2.66 -21.79
N LEU A 102 -8.09 3.08 -23.06
CA LEU A 102 -6.88 3.72 -23.58
C LEU A 102 -7.18 5.16 -24.04
N LEU A 103 -6.33 6.09 -23.61
CA LEU A 103 -6.34 7.50 -24.01
C LEU A 103 -4.97 7.90 -24.52
N SER A 104 -4.87 8.35 -25.78
CA SER A 104 -3.67 8.96 -26.36
C SER A 104 -3.80 10.47 -26.43
N PHE A 105 -2.75 11.19 -26.06
CA PHE A 105 -2.72 12.66 -26.06
C PHE A 105 -1.32 13.21 -26.33
N LYS A 106 -1.21 14.51 -26.53
CA LYS A 106 0.05 15.21 -26.73
C LYS A 106 0.21 16.35 -25.74
N LEU A 107 1.43 16.52 -25.27
CA LEU A 107 1.84 17.68 -24.46
C LEU A 107 2.89 18.49 -25.24
N PHE A 108 2.73 19.80 -25.27
CA PHE A 108 3.62 20.72 -25.95
C PHE A 108 4.39 21.56 -24.92
N PHE A 109 5.70 21.56 -25.05
CA PHE A 109 6.61 22.28 -24.19
C PHE A 109 7.48 23.25 -25.02
N PRO A 110 8.14 24.25 -24.39
CA PRO A 110 9.17 25.03 -25.05
C PRO A 110 10.27 24.15 -25.65
N PRO A 111 11.01 24.63 -26.68
CA PRO A 111 12.13 23.89 -27.22
C PRO A 111 13.21 23.67 -26.15
N LEU A 112 13.74 22.44 -26.11
CA LEU A 112 14.84 22.11 -25.20
C LEU A 112 16.19 22.59 -25.77
N PRO A 113 17.18 22.90 -24.91
CA PRO A 113 18.54 23.23 -25.34
C PRO A 113 19.17 22.10 -26.16
N LYS A 114 19.99 22.46 -27.15
CA LYS A 114 20.75 21.47 -27.92
C LYS A 114 21.69 20.70 -27.00
N GLY A 115 21.80 19.39 -27.24
CA GLY A 115 22.69 18.52 -26.48
C GLY A 115 22.11 17.94 -25.19
N VAL A 116 20.83 18.18 -24.89
CA VAL A 116 20.14 17.48 -23.80
C VAL A 116 19.95 16.02 -24.20
N ASN A 117 20.48 15.08 -23.40
CA ASN A 117 20.44 13.64 -23.65
C ASN A 117 19.42 12.91 -22.77
N SER A 118 18.98 13.53 -21.67
CA SER A 118 18.00 12.94 -20.76
C SER A 118 17.14 14.03 -20.13
N ILE A 119 15.86 13.69 -19.88
CA ILE A 119 14.88 14.57 -19.23
C ILE A 119 14.08 13.79 -18.21
N ASP A 120 13.50 14.51 -17.24
CA ASP A 120 12.44 13.98 -16.39
C ASP A 120 11.12 14.67 -16.77
N VAL A 121 10.02 13.93 -16.80
CA VAL A 121 8.67 14.47 -16.96
C VAL A 121 7.95 14.35 -15.63
N ILE A 122 7.60 15.49 -15.05
CA ILE A 122 7.09 15.58 -13.68
C ILE A 122 5.75 16.31 -13.69
N GLU A 123 4.70 15.64 -13.33
CA GLU A 123 3.45 16.27 -12.98
C GLU A 123 3.57 16.93 -11.60
N SER A 124 2.89 18.05 -11.38
CA SER A 124 3.09 18.89 -10.19
C SER A 124 3.28 18.10 -8.88
N ARG A 125 4.39 18.34 -8.18
CA ARG A 125 4.69 17.75 -6.86
C ARG A 125 3.71 18.16 -5.75
N MET A 126 2.83 19.12 -6.03
CA MET A 126 1.79 19.56 -5.07
C MET A 126 0.63 18.56 -4.97
N ASN A 127 0.46 17.69 -5.97
CA ASN A 127 -0.56 16.64 -5.97
C ASN A 127 0.09 15.32 -5.57
N LEU A 128 -0.24 14.78 -4.41
CA LEU A 128 0.06 13.40 -4.04
C LEU A 128 -0.58 12.48 -5.09
N GLY A 129 0.24 11.79 -5.91
CA GLY A 129 -0.21 10.87 -6.94
C GLY A 129 -0.09 11.39 -8.38
N GLY A 130 0.58 12.53 -8.63
CA GLY A 130 0.95 12.97 -9.99
C GLY A 130 1.87 11.97 -10.69
N TRP A 131 1.81 11.93 -12.02
CA TRP A 131 2.65 11.04 -12.83
C TRP A 131 4.06 11.57 -12.99
N HIS A 132 5.03 10.75 -12.66
CA HIS A 132 6.45 11.09 -12.80
C HIS A 132 7.17 10.00 -13.60
N ILE A 133 7.97 10.43 -14.58
CA ILE A 133 8.88 9.57 -15.35
C ILE A 133 10.26 10.22 -15.31
N TRP A 134 11.24 9.48 -14.83
CA TRP A 134 12.61 9.96 -14.65
C TRP A 134 13.57 9.35 -15.65
N GLY A 135 14.52 10.15 -16.13
CA GLY A 135 15.61 9.70 -16.97
C GLY A 135 15.18 9.23 -18.35
N LEU A 136 14.16 9.89 -18.97
CA LEU A 136 13.81 9.66 -20.37
C LEU A 136 15.01 9.93 -21.27
N ASN A 137 15.46 8.91 -21.98
CA ASN A 137 16.61 8.98 -22.87
C ASN A 137 16.22 9.65 -24.19
N LEU A 138 16.85 10.79 -24.48
CA LEU A 138 16.68 11.49 -25.75
C LEU A 138 17.73 11.11 -26.79
N ASN A 139 18.68 10.23 -26.48
CA ASN A 139 19.67 9.75 -27.42
C ASN A 139 19.57 8.23 -27.62
N PRO A 140 18.83 7.75 -28.65
CA PRO A 140 18.65 6.33 -28.89
C PRO A 140 19.94 5.56 -29.18
N ASP A 141 21.01 6.27 -29.55
CA ASP A 141 22.33 5.67 -29.81
C ASP A 141 23.12 5.40 -28.52
N VAL A 142 22.67 5.93 -27.38
CA VAL A 142 23.28 5.69 -26.08
C VAL A 142 22.44 4.66 -25.34
N GLU A 143 23.02 3.49 -25.12
CA GLU A 143 22.40 2.47 -24.27
C GLU A 143 22.24 3.01 -22.84
N MET A 144 21.07 2.79 -22.25
CA MET A 144 20.86 3.18 -20.84
C MET A 144 21.79 2.36 -19.96
N THR A 145 22.52 3.04 -19.08
CA THR A 145 23.39 2.37 -18.12
C THR A 145 22.53 1.40 -17.29
N ALA A 146 22.90 0.13 -17.32
CA ALA A 146 22.26 -0.88 -16.48
C ALA A 146 22.36 -0.45 -15.01
N VAL A 147 21.32 -0.76 -14.24
CA VAL A 147 21.32 -0.51 -12.79
C VAL A 147 22.46 -1.32 -12.16
N ALA A 148 23.29 -0.65 -11.37
CA ALA A 148 24.45 -1.29 -10.75
C ALA A 148 24.02 -2.12 -9.53
N ILE A 149 23.63 -3.37 -9.75
CA ILE A 149 23.62 -4.39 -8.70
C ILE A 149 25.08 -4.76 -8.41
N PRO A 150 25.53 -4.81 -7.14
CA PRO A 150 26.90 -5.20 -6.80
C PRO A 150 27.30 -6.51 -7.49
N SER A 151 28.53 -6.55 -8.04
CA SER A 151 28.97 -7.67 -8.88
C SER A 151 29.05 -9.01 -8.13
N ASP A 152 29.35 -8.99 -6.86
CA ASP A 152 29.34 -10.15 -5.97
C ASP A 152 27.93 -10.68 -5.69
N VAL A 153 26.89 -9.84 -5.87
CA VAL A 153 25.48 -10.21 -5.80
C VAL A 153 24.98 -10.68 -7.17
N SER A 154 25.18 -9.89 -8.23
CA SER A 154 24.62 -10.16 -9.56
C SER A 154 25.30 -11.36 -10.26
N ALA A 155 26.59 -11.60 -10.02
CA ALA A 155 27.36 -12.71 -10.59
C ALA A 155 27.43 -13.94 -9.66
N ARG A 156 26.72 -13.92 -8.52
CA ARG A 156 26.68 -15.04 -7.59
C ARG A 156 26.11 -16.29 -8.29
N ASP A 157 26.70 -17.46 -7.99
CA ASP A 157 26.13 -18.76 -8.38
C ASP A 157 24.90 -19.04 -7.49
N TRP A 158 23.73 -18.69 -8.01
CA TRP A 158 22.45 -18.86 -7.32
C TRP A 158 22.00 -20.32 -7.44
N LYS A 159 21.90 -20.99 -6.31
CA LYS A 159 21.40 -22.37 -6.28
C LYS A 159 19.91 -22.40 -6.59
N GLU A 160 19.47 -23.46 -7.28
CA GLU A 160 18.05 -23.71 -7.50
C GLU A 160 17.33 -23.93 -6.15
N ALA A 161 16.09 -23.45 -6.07
CA ALA A 161 15.18 -23.69 -4.96
C ALA A 161 14.53 -25.08 -5.08
N THR A 162 15.33 -26.15 -4.99
CA THR A 162 14.88 -27.54 -5.15
C THR A 162 13.98 -28.02 -4.02
N THR A 163 14.01 -27.37 -2.86
CA THR A 163 13.18 -27.69 -1.72
C THR A 163 12.57 -26.43 -1.12
N LEU A 164 11.34 -26.54 -0.61
CA LEU A 164 10.77 -25.56 0.30
C LEU A 164 11.20 -25.94 1.73
N PRO A 165 11.96 -25.09 2.46
CA PRO A 165 12.28 -25.36 3.85
C PRO A 165 10.99 -25.55 4.67
N PRO A 166 10.95 -26.40 5.70
CA PRO A 166 9.76 -26.54 6.54
C PRO A 166 9.43 -25.22 7.25
N ALA A 167 8.15 -24.90 7.35
CA ALA A 167 7.72 -23.75 8.15
C ALA A 167 7.98 -24.01 9.65
N GLU A 168 8.36 -22.98 10.39
CA GLU A 168 8.68 -23.09 11.81
C GLU A 168 7.95 -22.06 12.65
N LEU A 169 7.51 -22.50 13.83
CA LEU A 169 7.10 -21.64 14.94
C LEU A 169 8.34 -21.33 15.78
N LYS A 170 8.88 -20.15 15.59
CA LYS A 170 10.13 -19.70 16.18
C LYS A 170 10.03 -18.19 16.45
N MET A 171 10.72 -17.71 17.46
CA MET A 171 10.82 -16.28 17.76
C MET A 171 12.22 -15.78 17.50
N GLY A 172 12.34 -14.59 16.96
CA GLY A 172 13.64 -13.96 16.75
C GLY A 172 13.52 -12.51 16.29
N LYS A 173 14.60 -11.77 16.47
CA LYS A 173 14.73 -10.42 15.92
C LYS A 173 15.30 -10.53 14.52
N THR A 174 14.51 -10.16 13.53
CA THR A 174 14.86 -10.19 12.11
C THR A 174 15.39 -8.82 11.70
N ARG A 175 16.45 -8.82 10.89
CA ARG A 175 17.04 -7.61 10.32
C ARG A 175 17.00 -7.69 8.80
N VAL A 176 16.45 -6.62 8.17
CA VAL A 176 16.37 -6.48 6.72
C VAL A 176 16.96 -5.14 6.31
N LYS A 177 18.10 -5.15 5.63
CA LYS A 177 18.66 -3.94 5.02
C LYS A 177 18.28 -3.91 3.55
N VAL A 178 17.59 -2.84 3.13
CA VAL A 178 17.11 -2.67 1.75
C VAL A 178 17.97 -1.64 1.04
N HIS A 179 18.47 -1.98 -0.15
CA HIS A 179 19.24 -1.11 -1.04
C HIS A 179 18.43 -0.86 -2.31
N LEU A 180 18.19 0.41 -2.65
CA LEU A 180 17.50 0.81 -3.89
C LEU A 180 18.51 1.08 -4.99
N CYS A 181 18.82 0.06 -5.79
CA CYS A 181 19.77 0.16 -6.89
C CYS A 181 19.15 0.93 -8.07
N GLY A 182 19.84 2.00 -8.51
CA GLY A 182 19.34 2.90 -9.55
C GLY A 182 18.51 4.07 -9.02
N TYR A 183 18.37 4.23 -7.71
CA TYR A 183 17.69 5.39 -7.12
C TYR A 183 18.48 6.68 -7.33
N ARG A 184 17.77 7.80 -7.51
CA ARG A 184 18.33 9.16 -7.56
C ARG A 184 17.56 10.07 -6.60
N ASP A 185 18.24 11.02 -5.96
CA ASP A 185 17.66 11.93 -4.96
C ASP A 185 16.44 12.75 -5.42
N LEU A 186 16.25 12.89 -6.73
CA LEU A 186 15.10 13.59 -7.31
C LEU A 186 13.87 12.68 -7.50
N MET A 187 14.01 11.38 -7.34
CA MET A 187 12.91 10.43 -7.45
C MET A 187 11.99 10.49 -6.22
N ASP A 188 10.74 10.07 -6.41
CA ASP A 188 9.83 9.81 -5.31
C ASP A 188 10.19 8.49 -4.61
N GLY A 189 9.47 8.12 -3.55
CA GLY A 189 9.68 6.83 -2.89
C GLY A 189 10.87 6.81 -1.94
N ARG A 190 11.11 7.92 -1.24
CA ARG A 190 12.13 7.98 -0.18
C ARG A 190 11.80 7.14 1.04
N ASP A 191 10.55 6.85 1.26
CA ASP A 191 10.10 6.00 2.36
C ASP A 191 9.84 4.60 1.79
N VAL A 192 10.49 3.60 2.37
CA VAL A 192 10.27 2.18 2.09
C VAL A 192 9.35 1.63 3.16
N GLU A 193 8.36 0.89 2.76
CA GLU A 193 7.38 0.24 3.62
C GLU A 193 7.69 -1.26 3.68
N LEU A 194 7.70 -1.80 4.88
CA LEU A 194 7.79 -3.21 5.17
C LEU A 194 6.53 -3.65 5.89
N PHE A 195 5.76 -4.51 5.26
CA PHE A 195 4.60 -5.15 5.84
C PHE A 195 4.99 -6.54 6.36
N VAL A 196 4.74 -6.77 7.65
CA VAL A 196 4.98 -8.04 8.34
C VAL A 196 3.64 -8.63 8.74
N SER A 197 3.38 -9.88 8.38
CA SER A 197 2.14 -10.56 8.74
C SER A 197 2.44 -11.97 9.22
N ASP A 198 2.59 -12.13 10.53
CA ASP A 198 2.76 -13.40 11.21
C ASP A 198 1.70 -13.60 12.31
N MET A 199 1.81 -14.68 13.07
CA MET A 199 0.85 -15.07 14.11
C MET A 199 0.57 -13.99 15.16
N PHE A 200 1.56 -13.14 15.47
CA PHE A 200 1.48 -12.11 16.51
C PHE A 200 1.73 -10.69 15.97
N ASN A 201 1.87 -10.54 14.66
CA ASN A 201 1.97 -9.26 13.96
C ASN A 201 1.02 -9.26 12.74
N PRO A 202 -0.31 -9.42 12.90
CA PRO A 202 -1.20 -9.41 11.74
C PRO A 202 -1.26 -7.99 11.16
N GLY A 203 -0.62 -7.79 10.00
CA GLY A 203 -0.65 -6.52 9.30
C GLY A 203 0.19 -5.40 9.92
N LYS A 204 1.32 -5.71 10.56
CA LYS A 204 2.24 -4.70 11.07
C LYS A 204 2.97 -4.00 9.92
N GLU A 205 2.79 -2.71 9.81
CA GLU A 205 3.45 -1.86 8.83
C GLU A 205 4.59 -1.06 9.49
N LEU A 206 5.76 -1.13 8.88
CA LEU A 206 6.95 -0.38 9.27
C LEU A 206 7.36 0.50 8.10
N SER A 207 7.64 1.76 8.34
CA SER A 207 8.14 2.70 7.33
C SER A 207 9.51 3.23 7.72
N LYS A 208 10.43 3.27 6.76
CA LYS A 208 11.78 3.80 6.93
C LYS A 208 12.19 4.67 5.75
N ARG A 209 12.69 5.84 6.04
CA ARG A 209 13.28 6.71 5.03
C ARG A 209 14.66 6.19 4.65
N ILE A 210 14.96 6.18 3.34
CA ILE A 210 16.30 5.83 2.85
C ILE A 210 17.32 6.89 3.26
N ASP A 211 18.52 6.42 3.60
CA ASP A 211 19.69 7.23 3.90
C ASP A 211 20.36 7.77 2.62
N GLN A 212 21.48 8.47 2.78
CA GLN A 212 22.24 9.05 1.66
C GLN A 212 22.86 8.01 0.71
N ASP A 213 23.07 6.78 1.20
CA ASP A 213 23.54 5.63 0.41
C ASP A 213 22.39 4.89 -0.29
N HIS A 214 21.19 5.46 -0.29
CA HIS A 214 19.96 4.90 -0.85
C HIS A 214 19.56 3.55 -0.21
N SER A 215 19.88 3.36 1.05
CA SER A 215 19.47 2.18 1.83
C SER A 215 18.65 2.55 3.07
N CYS A 216 17.95 1.57 3.62
CA CYS A 216 17.34 1.66 4.95
C CYS A 216 17.36 0.31 5.64
N THR A 217 17.28 0.30 6.97
CA THR A 217 17.32 -0.94 7.77
C THR A 217 16.08 -1.06 8.63
N PHE A 218 15.42 -2.21 8.55
CA PHE A 218 14.33 -2.63 9.42
C PHE A 218 14.86 -3.64 10.43
N GLU A 219 14.46 -3.48 11.68
CA GLU A 219 14.64 -4.46 12.74
C GLU A 219 13.30 -4.65 13.43
N PHE A 220 12.86 -5.90 13.54
CA PHE A 220 11.56 -6.22 14.13
C PHE A 220 11.57 -7.62 14.73
N ASP A 221 10.68 -7.84 15.69
CA ASP A 221 10.45 -9.18 16.24
C ASP A 221 9.48 -9.92 15.32
N GLN A 222 9.81 -11.16 15.03
CA GLN A 222 9.06 -12.08 14.16
C GLN A 222 8.78 -13.37 14.95
N TYR A 223 7.60 -13.97 14.75
CA TYR A 223 7.08 -15.07 15.57
C TYR A 223 6.79 -16.35 14.79
N SER A 224 7.01 -16.37 13.51
CA SER A 224 6.94 -17.56 12.65
C SER A 224 7.67 -17.32 11.35
N THR A 225 7.99 -18.39 10.63
CA THR A 225 8.30 -18.25 9.20
C THR A 225 7.17 -17.49 8.54
N THR A 226 7.48 -16.43 7.77
CA THR A 226 6.46 -15.64 7.08
C THR A 226 7.00 -14.98 5.83
N TRP A 227 6.09 -14.58 4.95
CA TRP A 227 6.38 -13.68 3.86
C TRP A 227 6.33 -12.23 4.35
N LEU A 228 7.20 -11.42 3.79
CA LEU A 228 7.30 -9.99 4.03
C LEU A 228 7.04 -9.26 2.71
N TYR A 229 6.33 -8.16 2.77
CA TYR A 229 6.06 -7.34 1.60
C TYR A 229 6.82 -6.02 1.71
N LEU A 230 7.72 -5.80 0.76
CA LEU A 230 8.52 -4.59 0.63
C LEU A 230 7.98 -3.73 -0.51
N SER A 231 7.72 -2.47 -0.26
CA SER A 231 7.18 -1.56 -1.26
C SER A 231 7.59 -0.11 -1.07
N ASN A 232 7.49 0.63 -2.15
CA ASN A 232 7.35 2.08 -2.19
C ASN A 232 6.62 2.48 -3.48
N THR A 233 6.64 3.75 -3.85
CA THR A 233 6.01 4.22 -5.11
C THR A 233 6.65 3.66 -6.39
N LEU A 234 7.88 3.13 -6.33
CA LEU A 234 8.66 2.67 -7.48
C LEU A 234 8.68 1.15 -7.64
N PHE A 235 8.51 0.39 -6.58
CA PHE A 235 8.56 -1.06 -6.62
C PHE A 235 7.66 -1.72 -5.59
N ARG A 236 7.39 -3.01 -5.84
CA ARG A 236 6.72 -3.93 -4.90
C ARG A 236 7.34 -5.30 -5.04
N THR A 237 7.73 -5.91 -3.92
CA THR A 237 8.29 -7.27 -3.92
C THR A 237 7.94 -8.01 -2.65
N MET A 238 8.01 -9.34 -2.71
CA MET A 238 7.82 -10.21 -1.55
C MET A 238 9.08 -11.03 -1.31
N ILE A 239 9.40 -11.25 -0.05
CA ILE A 239 10.45 -12.15 0.40
C ILE A 239 9.94 -13.03 1.53
N VAL A 240 10.52 -14.21 1.71
CA VAL A 240 10.21 -15.14 2.80
C VAL A 240 11.40 -15.21 3.73
N LEU A 241 11.17 -15.04 5.03
CA LEU A 241 12.22 -15.12 6.06
C LEU A 241 11.75 -15.89 7.28
N ASP A 242 12.75 -16.39 8.02
CA ASP A 242 12.57 -16.90 9.37
C ASP A 242 12.84 -15.83 10.43
N PRO A 243 12.26 -16.00 11.61
CA PRO A 243 12.66 -15.22 12.78
C PRO A 243 14.15 -15.38 13.09
N GLY A 244 14.85 -14.24 13.17
CA GLY A 244 16.28 -14.18 13.43
C GLY A 244 17.17 -14.11 12.20
N ASP A 245 16.59 -14.10 10.99
CA ASP A 245 17.36 -13.89 9.76
C ASP A 245 17.97 -12.47 9.72
N ASP A 246 19.21 -12.35 9.25
CA ASP A 246 19.91 -11.09 8.95
C ASP A 246 20.25 -11.07 7.46
N VAL A 247 19.53 -10.21 6.70
CA VAL A 247 19.62 -10.18 5.24
C VAL A 247 19.77 -8.78 4.68
N GLU A 248 20.38 -8.69 3.49
CA GLU A 248 20.37 -7.52 2.63
C GLU A 248 19.55 -7.81 1.37
N VAL A 249 18.72 -6.85 0.98
CA VAL A 249 17.83 -6.93 -0.18
C VAL A 249 18.21 -5.82 -1.16
N TYR A 250 18.73 -6.20 -2.30
CA TYR A 250 19.08 -5.28 -3.40
C TYR A 250 17.94 -5.24 -4.40
N VAL A 251 17.23 -4.12 -4.47
CA VAL A 251 16.09 -3.91 -5.38
C VAL A 251 16.58 -3.27 -6.66
N ASP A 252 16.35 -3.90 -7.80
CA ASP A 252 16.65 -3.39 -9.14
C ASP A 252 15.50 -2.50 -9.64
N LEU A 253 15.67 -1.17 -9.53
CA LEU A 253 14.67 -0.21 -10.01
C LEU A 253 14.56 -0.18 -11.54
N GLY A 254 15.58 -0.62 -12.28
CA GLY A 254 15.51 -0.81 -13.72
C GLY A 254 14.53 -1.93 -14.09
N GLU A 255 14.61 -3.06 -13.39
CA GLU A 255 13.67 -4.17 -13.57
C GLU A 255 12.26 -3.80 -13.09
N ALA A 256 12.13 -3.08 -11.97
CA ALA A 256 10.83 -2.56 -11.53
C ALA A 256 10.17 -1.70 -12.62
N THR A 257 10.96 -0.83 -13.25
CA THR A 257 10.54 0.02 -14.37
C THR A 257 10.14 -0.79 -15.60
N ARG A 258 10.95 -1.80 -15.98
CA ARG A 258 10.63 -2.69 -17.09
C ARG A 258 9.27 -3.36 -16.90
N ARG A 259 9.04 -3.93 -15.72
CA ARG A 259 7.76 -4.60 -15.38
C ARG A 259 6.56 -3.64 -15.37
N ALA A 260 6.78 -2.40 -14.97
CA ALA A 260 5.73 -1.38 -14.94
C ALA A 260 5.42 -0.77 -16.31
N SER A 261 6.19 -1.08 -17.37
CA SER A 261 6.05 -0.46 -18.68
C SER A 261 5.63 -1.46 -19.75
N ARG A 262 4.53 -1.16 -20.43
CA ARG A 262 4.07 -1.92 -21.61
C ARG A 262 5.07 -1.86 -22.77
N TYR A 263 5.72 -0.69 -22.94
CA TYR A 263 6.62 -0.46 -24.08
C TYR A 263 8.05 -0.93 -23.82
N GLN A 264 8.48 -1.01 -22.56
CA GLN A 264 9.84 -1.45 -22.22
C GLN A 264 9.93 -2.95 -21.92
N LYS A 265 8.81 -3.58 -21.54
CA LYS A 265 8.78 -5.00 -21.14
C LYS A 265 9.46 -5.92 -22.14
N ASP A 266 9.20 -5.73 -23.43
CA ASP A 266 9.75 -6.56 -24.52
C ASP A 266 11.07 -6.04 -25.10
N ARG A 267 11.51 -4.84 -24.70
CA ARG A 267 12.71 -4.17 -25.24
C ARG A 267 13.91 -4.27 -24.32
N MET A 268 13.69 -4.38 -23.03
CA MET A 268 14.73 -4.54 -22.04
C MET A 268 14.90 -6.01 -21.66
N LYS A 269 16.15 -6.42 -21.44
CA LYS A 269 16.44 -7.77 -20.93
C LYS A 269 15.85 -7.89 -19.52
N ALA A 270 15.10 -8.97 -19.28
CA ALA A 270 14.55 -9.29 -17.97
C ALA A 270 15.66 -9.63 -16.95
N HIS A 271 15.51 -9.10 -15.75
CA HIS A 271 16.38 -9.36 -14.60
C HIS A 271 15.53 -9.83 -13.41
N ARG A 272 16.16 -10.04 -12.26
CA ARG A 272 15.46 -10.23 -11.00
C ARG A 272 15.07 -8.87 -10.41
N LEU A 273 13.86 -8.76 -9.87
CA LEU A 273 13.41 -7.52 -9.22
C LEU A 273 14.19 -7.26 -7.93
N ALA A 274 14.50 -8.31 -7.18
CA ALA A 274 15.27 -8.21 -5.96
C ALA A 274 16.22 -9.39 -5.78
N TYR A 275 17.32 -9.12 -5.08
CA TYR A 275 18.33 -10.10 -4.69
C TYR A 275 18.42 -10.10 -3.18
N VAL A 276 18.18 -11.24 -2.54
CA VAL A 276 18.28 -11.42 -1.10
C VAL A 276 19.57 -12.17 -0.78
N VAL A 277 20.45 -11.58 0.00
CA VAL A 277 21.71 -12.18 0.45
C VAL A 277 21.83 -12.09 1.97
N GLY A 278 22.61 -12.94 2.59
CA GLY A 278 22.83 -12.96 4.04
C GLY A 278 22.52 -14.30 4.67
N GLU A 279 22.26 -14.28 5.97
CA GLU A 279 22.02 -15.49 6.78
C GLU A 279 20.53 -15.85 6.75
N SER A 280 20.12 -16.61 5.74
CA SER A 280 18.76 -17.16 5.61
C SER A 280 18.77 -18.43 4.79
N ARG A 281 18.00 -19.43 5.21
CA ARG A 281 17.77 -20.66 4.44
C ARG A 281 16.85 -20.44 3.21
N PHE A 282 16.25 -19.25 3.10
CA PHE A 282 15.36 -18.88 2.01
C PHE A 282 16.04 -18.13 0.85
N VAL A 283 17.35 -17.95 0.89
CA VAL A 283 18.09 -17.19 -0.15
C VAL A 283 17.77 -17.69 -1.56
N SER A 284 17.84 -19.01 -1.81
CA SER A 284 17.55 -19.59 -3.11
C SER A 284 16.07 -19.48 -3.49
N LEU A 285 15.15 -19.66 -2.52
CA LEU A 285 13.72 -19.48 -2.75
C LEU A 285 13.40 -18.03 -3.11
N ASN A 286 13.91 -17.08 -2.34
CA ASN A 286 13.69 -15.65 -2.58
C ASN A 286 14.22 -15.22 -3.95
N TYR A 287 15.38 -15.73 -4.39
CA TYR A 287 15.89 -15.47 -5.73
C TYR A 287 14.95 -15.98 -6.83
N ALA A 288 14.45 -17.20 -6.69
CA ALA A 288 13.53 -17.80 -7.66
C ALA A 288 12.14 -17.15 -7.66
N LEU A 289 11.67 -16.64 -6.52
CA LEU A 289 10.40 -15.94 -6.42
C LEU A 289 10.40 -14.56 -7.09
N GLN A 290 11.58 -14.03 -7.46
CA GLN A 290 11.68 -12.76 -8.18
C GLN A 290 11.47 -12.88 -9.69
N ASP A 291 11.26 -14.09 -10.23
CA ASP A 291 10.83 -14.26 -11.62
C ASP A 291 9.42 -13.70 -11.82
N GLU A 292 9.19 -13.14 -13.01
CA GLU A 292 7.83 -12.80 -13.42
C GLU A 292 7.00 -14.09 -13.49
N TYR A 293 5.84 -14.03 -12.85
CA TYR A 293 4.89 -15.13 -12.83
C TYR A 293 3.47 -14.61 -12.97
N GLU A 294 2.74 -15.19 -13.88
CA GLU A 294 1.32 -14.91 -14.04
C GLU A 294 0.51 -15.91 -13.21
N ASP A 295 -0.28 -15.41 -12.26
CA ASP A 295 -1.23 -16.23 -11.53
C ASP A 295 -2.29 -16.76 -12.51
N GLY A 296 -2.63 -18.05 -12.40
CA GLY A 296 -3.63 -18.68 -13.25
C GLY A 296 -5.07 -18.23 -13.00
N PHE A 297 -5.28 -17.31 -12.02
CA PHE A 297 -6.59 -16.80 -11.66
C PHE A 297 -6.77 -15.34 -12.12
N SER A 298 -7.83 -15.09 -12.90
CA SER A 298 -8.28 -13.74 -13.23
C SER A 298 -9.53 -13.39 -12.45
N MET A 299 -9.44 -12.45 -11.51
CA MET A 299 -10.62 -11.99 -10.74
C MET A 299 -11.66 -11.32 -11.62
N TYR A 300 -11.26 -10.70 -12.71
CA TYR A 300 -12.19 -10.06 -13.64
C TYR A 300 -13.11 -11.09 -14.33
N SER A 301 -12.56 -12.20 -14.85
CA SER A 301 -13.38 -13.28 -15.40
C SER A 301 -14.14 -14.02 -14.33
N PHE A 302 -13.58 -14.17 -13.14
CA PHE A 302 -14.19 -14.88 -12.02
C PHE A 302 -15.57 -14.32 -11.66
N TYR A 303 -15.71 -13.01 -11.42
CA TYR A 303 -17.00 -12.41 -11.06
C TYR A 303 -18.04 -12.54 -12.18
N LYS A 304 -17.62 -12.44 -13.42
CA LYS A 304 -18.48 -12.67 -14.57
C LYS A 304 -19.01 -14.12 -14.62
N ASP A 305 -18.10 -15.07 -14.38
CA ASP A 305 -18.42 -16.50 -14.51
C ASP A 305 -19.34 -17.01 -13.39
N ILE A 306 -19.20 -16.49 -12.16
CA ILE A 306 -19.99 -16.95 -11.00
C ILE A 306 -21.36 -16.27 -10.88
N ASN A 307 -21.65 -15.26 -11.71
CA ASN A 307 -22.92 -14.52 -11.61
C ASN A 307 -24.13 -15.45 -11.79
N GLY A 308 -25.03 -15.43 -10.81
CA GLY A 308 -26.25 -16.23 -10.80
C GLY A 308 -26.08 -17.69 -10.34
N MET A 309 -24.89 -18.11 -9.93
CA MET A 309 -24.66 -19.46 -9.38
C MET A 309 -25.30 -19.62 -7.99
N ASN A 310 -25.80 -20.80 -7.71
CA ASN A 310 -26.12 -21.23 -6.35
C ASN A 310 -24.85 -21.69 -5.60
N ALA A 311 -24.96 -22.04 -4.30
CA ALA A 311 -23.82 -22.41 -3.48
C ALA A 311 -23.10 -23.69 -3.96
N ASP A 312 -23.82 -24.70 -4.42
CA ASP A 312 -23.23 -25.95 -4.93
C ASP A 312 -22.47 -25.69 -6.24
N GLU A 313 -23.05 -24.93 -7.17
CA GLU A 313 -22.42 -24.55 -8.43
C GLU A 313 -21.15 -23.69 -8.19
N TYR A 314 -21.23 -22.73 -7.26
CA TYR A 314 -20.11 -21.89 -6.88
C TYR A 314 -18.93 -22.71 -6.35
N ILE A 315 -19.16 -23.59 -5.37
CA ILE A 315 -18.11 -24.45 -4.81
C ILE A 315 -17.53 -25.38 -5.88
N ALA A 316 -18.37 -25.98 -6.72
CA ALA A 316 -17.91 -26.83 -7.81
C ALA A 316 -17.01 -26.05 -8.80
N TYR A 317 -17.36 -24.80 -9.11
CA TYR A 317 -16.59 -23.92 -9.96
C TYR A 317 -15.23 -23.54 -9.32
N VAL A 318 -15.23 -23.13 -8.06
CA VAL A 318 -14.01 -22.79 -7.32
C VAL A 318 -13.06 -23.98 -7.24
N MET A 319 -13.57 -25.19 -6.95
CA MET A 319 -12.76 -26.41 -6.89
C MET A 319 -12.27 -26.87 -8.27
N LYS A 320 -13.02 -26.59 -9.33
CA LYS A 320 -12.53 -26.79 -10.71
C LYS A 320 -11.32 -25.89 -11.01
N LEU A 321 -11.40 -24.61 -10.65
CA LEU A 321 -10.24 -23.69 -10.81
C LEU A 321 -9.04 -24.15 -9.98
N TYR A 322 -9.26 -24.57 -8.73
CA TYR A 322 -8.22 -25.13 -7.88
C TYR A 322 -7.47 -26.29 -8.55
N ARG A 323 -8.22 -27.29 -9.01
CA ARG A 323 -7.63 -28.50 -9.64
C ARG A 323 -6.88 -28.14 -10.92
N ALA A 324 -7.42 -27.25 -11.75
CA ALA A 324 -6.75 -26.79 -12.98
C ALA A 324 -5.42 -26.08 -12.68
N GLU A 325 -5.38 -25.23 -11.64
CA GLU A 325 -4.14 -24.54 -11.28
C GLU A 325 -3.11 -25.49 -10.65
N MET A 326 -3.54 -26.42 -9.81
CA MET A 326 -2.66 -27.46 -9.26
C MET A 326 -2.06 -28.35 -10.39
N GLU A 327 -2.86 -28.69 -11.39
CA GLU A 327 -2.38 -29.42 -12.57
C GLU A 327 -1.39 -28.59 -13.40
N ARG A 328 -1.65 -27.29 -13.59
CA ARG A 328 -0.75 -26.37 -14.29
C ARG A 328 0.61 -26.30 -13.58
N LEU A 329 0.61 -26.14 -12.25
CA LEU A 329 1.83 -26.12 -11.44
C LEU A 329 2.60 -27.44 -11.50
N ALA A 330 1.90 -28.57 -11.44
CA ALA A 330 2.52 -29.90 -11.52
C ALA A 330 3.17 -30.16 -12.89
N ASN A 331 2.61 -29.60 -13.96
CA ASN A 331 3.10 -29.78 -15.33
C ASN A 331 4.18 -28.77 -15.75
N ASP A 332 4.40 -27.71 -14.98
CA ASP A 332 5.45 -26.72 -15.24
C ASP A 332 6.82 -27.25 -14.85
N LYS A 333 7.53 -27.81 -15.84
CA LYS A 333 8.87 -28.38 -15.65
C LYS A 333 9.98 -27.35 -15.45
N ALA A 334 9.73 -26.10 -15.81
CA ALA A 334 10.70 -25.02 -15.63
C ALA A 334 10.69 -24.50 -14.17
N LEU A 335 9.65 -24.82 -13.41
CA LEU A 335 9.49 -24.34 -12.05
C LEU A 335 10.24 -25.24 -11.06
N PRO A 336 11.22 -24.70 -10.27
CA PRO A 336 11.89 -25.48 -9.24
C PRO A 336 10.91 -26.04 -8.20
N ASP A 337 11.17 -27.23 -7.67
CA ASP A 337 10.24 -27.92 -6.76
C ASP A 337 9.90 -27.14 -5.50
N GLY A 338 10.85 -26.41 -4.93
CA GLY A 338 10.60 -25.55 -3.77
C GLY A 338 9.65 -24.40 -4.07
N VAL A 339 9.80 -23.79 -5.26
CA VAL A 339 8.91 -22.72 -5.75
C VAL A 339 7.52 -23.28 -6.04
N ARG A 340 7.46 -24.46 -6.69
CA ARG A 340 6.18 -25.13 -6.96
C ARG A 340 5.40 -25.35 -5.67
N LYS A 341 6.00 -25.95 -4.65
CA LYS A 341 5.36 -26.17 -3.35
C LYS A 341 4.92 -24.87 -2.68
N TYR A 342 5.76 -23.83 -2.73
CA TYR A 342 5.38 -22.51 -2.19
C TYR A 342 4.12 -21.96 -2.88
N ARG A 343 4.06 -22.06 -4.22
CA ARG A 343 2.90 -21.60 -5.02
C ARG A 343 1.65 -22.43 -4.77
N GLU A 344 1.77 -23.76 -4.63
CA GLU A 344 0.68 -24.66 -4.26
C GLU A 344 0.01 -24.23 -2.95
N LEU A 345 0.81 -23.84 -1.94
CA LEU A 345 0.29 -23.34 -0.65
C LEU A 345 -0.41 -21.98 -0.81
N GLY A 346 0.12 -21.12 -1.66
CA GLY A 346 -0.51 -19.86 -2.03
C GLY A 346 -1.89 -20.07 -2.69
N VAL A 347 -1.98 -21.03 -3.63
CA VAL A 347 -3.25 -21.42 -4.27
C VAL A 347 -4.25 -21.96 -3.24
N LYS A 348 -3.82 -22.84 -2.33
CA LYS A 348 -4.68 -23.35 -1.26
C LYS A 348 -5.23 -22.22 -0.38
N GLY A 349 -4.40 -21.28 0.07
CA GLY A 349 -4.84 -20.12 0.85
C GLY A 349 -5.84 -19.24 0.09
N PHE A 350 -5.57 -18.96 -1.18
CA PHE A 350 -6.48 -18.20 -2.02
C PHE A 350 -7.83 -18.87 -2.21
N VAL A 351 -7.83 -20.18 -2.53
CA VAL A 351 -9.06 -20.96 -2.71
C VAL A 351 -9.83 -21.09 -1.40
N MET A 352 -9.17 -21.30 -0.27
CA MET A 352 -9.80 -21.29 1.05
C MET A 352 -10.56 -19.97 1.29
N ARG A 353 -9.95 -18.84 0.92
CA ARG A 353 -10.60 -17.53 0.97
C ARG A 353 -11.82 -17.46 0.06
N LEU A 354 -11.73 -17.92 -1.20
CA LEU A 354 -12.87 -17.96 -2.12
C LEU A 354 -14.02 -18.79 -1.56
N VAL A 355 -13.73 -19.99 -1.05
CA VAL A 355 -14.73 -20.87 -0.42
C VAL A 355 -15.47 -20.18 0.73
N CYS A 356 -14.73 -19.53 1.62
CA CYS A 356 -15.29 -18.86 2.79
C CYS A 356 -15.95 -17.51 2.49
N SER A 357 -15.64 -16.87 1.35
CA SER A 357 -16.22 -15.60 0.91
C SER A 357 -17.33 -15.77 -0.14
N GLY A 358 -17.89 -16.96 -0.31
CA GLY A 358 -18.82 -17.27 -1.40
C GLY A 358 -20.01 -16.31 -1.52
N GLU A 359 -20.68 -15.99 -0.41
CA GLU A 359 -21.81 -15.06 -0.40
C GLU A 359 -21.40 -13.65 -0.89
N SER A 360 -20.30 -13.12 -0.37
CA SER A 360 -19.79 -11.80 -0.74
C SER A 360 -19.32 -11.76 -2.20
N ASN A 361 -18.70 -12.84 -2.69
CA ASN A 361 -18.26 -12.94 -4.08
C ASN A 361 -19.47 -12.98 -5.04
N LEU A 362 -20.53 -13.70 -4.69
CA LEU A 362 -21.76 -13.74 -5.50
C LEU A 362 -22.50 -12.40 -5.47
N GLU A 363 -22.50 -11.69 -4.34
CA GLU A 363 -23.04 -10.32 -4.28
C GLU A 363 -22.23 -9.38 -5.18
N THR A 364 -20.90 -9.46 -5.13
CA THR A 364 -20.03 -8.66 -5.99
C THR A 364 -20.31 -8.94 -7.47
N ALA A 365 -20.42 -10.21 -7.84
CA ALA A 365 -20.75 -10.60 -9.22
C ALA A 365 -22.11 -10.06 -9.67
N TYR A 366 -23.12 -10.09 -8.81
CA TYR A 366 -24.44 -9.53 -9.08
C TYR A 366 -24.37 -8.00 -9.26
N ARG A 367 -23.65 -7.30 -8.37
CA ARG A 367 -23.47 -5.84 -8.47
C ARG A 367 -22.77 -5.43 -9.77
N GLU A 368 -21.69 -6.11 -10.13
CA GLU A 368 -20.96 -5.84 -11.37
C GLU A 368 -21.84 -6.08 -12.61
N ALA A 369 -22.57 -7.20 -12.64
CA ALA A 369 -23.43 -7.54 -13.77
C ALA A 369 -24.62 -6.56 -13.95
N ASN A 370 -25.07 -5.91 -12.87
CA ASN A 370 -26.18 -4.97 -12.87
C ASN A 370 -25.72 -3.50 -12.75
N HIS A 371 -24.42 -3.21 -12.78
CA HIS A 371 -23.84 -1.88 -12.63
C HIS A 371 -24.27 -1.13 -11.35
N ILE A 372 -24.40 -1.86 -10.22
CA ILE A 372 -24.84 -1.35 -8.92
C ILE A 372 -23.61 -0.94 -8.09
N GLY A 373 -23.52 0.34 -7.75
CA GLY A 373 -22.45 0.87 -6.88
C GLY A 373 -22.58 0.38 -5.43
N TRP A 374 -21.47 0.42 -4.68
CA TRP A 374 -21.43 0.03 -3.26
C TRP A 374 -22.07 1.07 -2.32
N ASP A 375 -22.36 2.26 -2.80
CA ASP A 375 -23.14 3.30 -2.12
C ASP A 375 -24.63 2.96 -2.02
N GLN A 376 -25.13 2.15 -2.97
CA GLN A 376 -26.50 1.62 -2.93
C GLN A 376 -26.58 0.42 -1.97
N ARG A 377 -27.12 0.64 -0.76
CA ARG A 377 -27.19 -0.38 0.29
C ARG A 377 -28.31 -1.40 0.08
N GLU A 378 -29.46 -0.95 -0.44
CA GLU A 378 -30.61 -1.81 -0.69
C GLU A 378 -30.57 -2.32 -2.13
N ILE A 379 -30.45 -3.66 -2.29
CA ILE A 379 -30.39 -4.34 -3.58
C ILE A 379 -31.31 -5.57 -3.56
N ASP A 380 -31.85 -5.91 -4.72
CA ASP A 380 -32.64 -7.12 -4.89
C ASP A 380 -31.74 -8.34 -5.15
N PHE A 381 -30.89 -8.63 -4.16
CA PHE A 381 -30.01 -9.79 -4.15
C PHE A 381 -30.15 -10.56 -2.84
N LYS A 382 -30.39 -11.86 -2.93
CA LYS A 382 -30.36 -12.76 -1.80
C LYS A 382 -29.25 -13.77 -1.99
N ALA A 383 -28.21 -13.66 -1.15
CA ALA A 383 -27.12 -14.61 -1.15
C ALA A 383 -27.60 -16.04 -0.90
N PRO A 384 -27.12 -17.05 -1.66
CA PRO A 384 -27.42 -18.43 -1.37
C PRO A 384 -26.81 -18.85 -0.02
N GLU A 385 -27.43 -19.77 0.67
CA GLU A 385 -26.97 -20.28 1.96
C GLU A 385 -25.79 -21.26 1.77
N PHE A 386 -24.68 -21.00 2.45
CA PHE A 386 -23.53 -21.90 2.52
C PHE A 386 -23.58 -22.70 3.82
N THR A 387 -23.56 -24.01 3.71
CA THR A 387 -23.68 -24.98 4.83
C THR A 387 -22.36 -25.75 5.01
N ASP A 388 -22.27 -26.58 6.05
CA ASP A 388 -21.08 -27.41 6.34
C ASP A 388 -20.62 -28.28 5.18
N LYS A 389 -21.59 -28.78 4.33
CA LYS A 389 -21.22 -29.55 3.12
C LYS A 389 -20.34 -28.76 2.15
N HIS A 390 -20.54 -27.44 2.04
CA HIS A 390 -19.78 -26.57 1.16
C HIS A 390 -18.37 -26.29 1.73
N PHE A 391 -18.26 -26.20 3.05
CA PHE A 391 -16.97 -26.02 3.72
C PHE A 391 -16.17 -27.31 3.87
N ALA A 392 -16.78 -28.49 3.67
CA ALA A 392 -16.07 -29.78 3.72
C ALA A 392 -14.91 -29.87 2.72
N VAL A 393 -14.90 -29.06 1.65
CA VAL A 393 -13.77 -28.96 0.71
C VAL A 393 -12.47 -28.47 1.38
N LEU A 394 -12.52 -27.87 2.56
CA LEU A 394 -11.34 -27.53 3.34
C LEU A 394 -10.50 -28.74 3.72
N GLN A 395 -11.10 -29.95 3.83
CA GLN A 395 -10.35 -31.21 3.99
C GLN A 395 -9.60 -31.56 2.70
N GLU A 396 -10.23 -31.44 1.52
CA GLU A 396 -9.57 -31.70 0.22
C GLU A 396 -8.40 -30.73 0.01
N LEU A 397 -8.55 -29.47 0.43
CA LEU A 397 -7.48 -28.48 0.36
C LEU A 397 -6.32 -28.78 1.31
N ASP A 398 -6.53 -29.61 2.33
CA ASP A 398 -5.51 -29.97 3.34
C ASP A 398 -4.83 -28.71 3.93
N VAL A 399 -5.67 -27.80 4.49
CA VAL A 399 -5.23 -26.48 4.99
C VAL A 399 -4.90 -26.44 6.48
N ASN A 400 -5.15 -27.55 7.21
CA ASN A 400 -4.89 -27.64 8.66
C ASN A 400 -3.44 -28.02 8.97
N ARG A 401 -2.46 -27.37 8.33
CA ARG A 401 -1.04 -27.69 8.35
C ARG A 401 -0.22 -26.45 8.62
N LEU A 402 0.93 -26.62 9.30
CA LEU A 402 1.82 -25.51 9.63
C LEU A 402 2.43 -24.82 8.40
N ASP A 403 2.64 -25.55 7.29
CA ASP A 403 3.18 -24.97 6.07
C ASP A 403 2.22 -23.97 5.39
N MET A 404 0.97 -23.87 5.84
CA MET A 404 0.06 -22.78 5.44
C MET A 404 0.54 -21.38 5.89
N LEU A 405 1.56 -21.28 6.76
CA LEU A 405 2.30 -20.02 7.00
C LEU A 405 2.89 -19.42 5.71
N TYR A 406 3.12 -20.23 4.69
CA TYR A 406 3.57 -19.78 3.36
C TYR A 406 2.44 -19.24 2.48
N ALA A 407 1.17 -19.44 2.85
CA ALA A 407 0.06 -18.92 2.07
C ALA A 407 0.15 -17.39 1.97
N ARG A 408 0.10 -16.85 0.75
CA ARG A 408 0.30 -15.42 0.47
C ARG A 408 -0.56 -14.49 1.32
N ASP A 409 -1.79 -14.89 1.61
CA ASP A 409 -2.76 -14.07 2.35
C ASP A 409 -2.86 -14.52 3.83
N PHE A 410 -1.88 -15.30 4.36
CA PHE A 410 -1.86 -15.60 5.78
C PHE A 410 -1.52 -14.32 6.60
N PRO A 411 -2.19 -14.00 7.73
CA PRO A 411 -3.23 -14.78 8.40
C PRO A 411 -4.67 -14.52 7.89
N TYR A 412 -4.87 -13.57 7.00
CA TYR A 412 -6.20 -13.12 6.57
C TYR A 412 -7.11 -14.26 6.05
N CYS A 413 -6.55 -15.21 5.30
CA CYS A 413 -7.33 -16.36 4.83
C CYS A 413 -7.82 -17.26 5.98
N PHE A 414 -7.10 -17.32 7.09
CA PHE A 414 -7.51 -18.04 8.29
C PHE A 414 -8.56 -17.27 9.10
N ASP A 415 -8.43 -15.95 9.19
CA ASP A 415 -9.43 -15.07 9.82
C ASP A 415 -10.79 -15.23 9.17
N ILE A 416 -10.84 -15.30 7.83
CA ILE A 416 -12.11 -15.52 7.11
C ILE A 416 -12.72 -16.86 7.47
N VAL A 417 -11.93 -17.94 7.58
CA VAL A 417 -12.44 -19.26 8.03
C VAL A 417 -13.04 -19.14 9.42
N CYS A 418 -12.32 -18.55 10.37
CA CYS A 418 -12.79 -18.39 11.74
C CYS A 418 -14.05 -17.52 11.83
N TYR A 419 -14.16 -16.50 11.00
CA TYR A 419 -15.36 -15.66 10.91
C TYR A 419 -16.57 -16.42 10.36
N ARG A 420 -16.38 -17.24 9.33
CA ARG A 420 -17.47 -18.01 8.67
C ARG A 420 -17.87 -19.25 9.45
N ILE A 421 -16.97 -19.82 10.20
CA ILE A 421 -17.17 -21.01 11.02
C ILE A 421 -16.84 -20.65 12.48
N PRO A 422 -17.70 -19.86 13.17
CA PRO A 422 -17.35 -19.25 14.46
C PRO A 422 -17.45 -20.21 15.67
N SER A 423 -17.51 -21.52 15.44
CA SER A 423 -17.55 -22.56 16.46
C SER A 423 -16.42 -23.55 16.27
N LEU A 424 -15.62 -23.77 17.31
CA LEU A 424 -14.53 -24.74 17.29
C LEU A 424 -15.03 -26.16 16.98
N ASP A 425 -16.08 -26.61 17.65
CA ASP A 425 -16.67 -27.95 17.44
C ASP A 425 -17.13 -28.12 15.98
N ARG A 426 -17.69 -27.07 15.39
CA ARG A 426 -18.11 -27.08 13.98
C ARG A 426 -16.90 -27.15 13.05
N LEU A 427 -15.84 -26.38 13.33
CA LEU A 427 -14.60 -26.40 12.55
C LEU A 427 -13.90 -27.76 12.65
N GLU A 428 -13.80 -28.34 13.84
CA GLU A 428 -13.25 -29.68 14.08
C GLU A 428 -13.99 -30.75 13.29
N LYS A 429 -15.33 -30.69 13.27
CA LYS A 429 -16.19 -31.59 12.49
C LYS A 429 -15.96 -31.43 10.98
N ILE A 430 -15.89 -30.20 10.49
CA ILE A 430 -15.61 -29.88 9.06
C ILE A 430 -14.24 -30.38 8.66
N LEU A 431 -13.21 -30.17 9.48
CA LEU A 431 -11.83 -30.59 9.21
C LEU A 431 -11.60 -32.09 9.49
N GLY A 432 -12.50 -32.75 10.25
CA GLY A 432 -12.32 -34.14 10.69
C GLY A 432 -11.13 -34.31 11.64
N SER A 433 -10.69 -33.23 12.33
CA SER A 433 -9.55 -33.23 13.25
C SER A 433 -9.78 -32.27 14.40
N GLN A 434 -9.26 -32.61 15.58
CA GLN A 434 -9.22 -31.75 16.78
C GLN A 434 -7.88 -31.08 17.00
N GLU A 435 -6.89 -31.43 16.17
CA GLU A 435 -5.53 -30.92 16.23
C GLU A 435 -5.09 -30.40 14.86
N GLY A 436 -4.11 -29.51 14.84
CA GLY A 436 -3.51 -28.96 13.65
C GLY A 436 -3.46 -27.43 13.64
N PHE A 437 -2.78 -26.88 12.68
CA PHE A 437 -2.42 -25.45 12.67
C PHE A 437 -3.65 -24.52 12.60
N LEU A 438 -4.66 -24.85 11.79
CA LEU A 438 -5.88 -24.04 11.69
C LEU A 438 -6.71 -24.13 12.98
N ILE A 439 -6.72 -25.29 13.64
CA ILE A 439 -7.37 -25.47 14.95
C ILE A 439 -6.66 -24.64 16.03
N ASP A 440 -5.33 -24.65 16.05
CA ASP A 440 -4.55 -23.83 16.98
C ASP A 440 -4.76 -22.34 16.71
N TYR A 441 -4.77 -21.96 15.44
CA TYR A 441 -5.07 -20.59 15.03
C TYR A 441 -6.46 -20.13 15.49
N PHE A 442 -7.47 -20.97 15.34
CA PHE A 442 -8.81 -20.69 15.84
C PHE A 442 -8.82 -20.45 17.36
N LYS A 443 -8.10 -21.29 18.13
CA LYS A 443 -7.97 -21.14 19.59
C LYS A 443 -7.25 -19.87 20.00
N LEU A 444 -6.42 -19.29 19.11
CA LEU A 444 -5.73 -18.02 19.30
C LEU A 444 -6.56 -16.79 18.93
N GLN A 445 -7.75 -16.98 18.34
CA GLN A 445 -8.60 -15.86 17.91
C GLN A 445 -8.91 -14.90 19.07
N GLY A 446 -8.81 -13.60 18.77
CA GLY A 446 -9.03 -12.52 19.71
C GLY A 446 -7.91 -12.33 20.76
N ILE A 447 -6.90 -13.21 20.83
CA ILE A 447 -5.73 -13.01 21.73
C ILE A 447 -4.92 -11.79 21.27
N TYR A 448 -4.70 -11.66 19.97
CA TYR A 448 -4.01 -10.49 19.41
C TYR A 448 -4.76 -9.18 19.71
N ASP A 449 -6.08 -9.16 19.57
CA ASP A 449 -6.90 -8.00 19.91
C ASP A 449 -6.78 -7.61 21.39
N GLN A 450 -6.69 -8.61 22.29
CA GLN A 450 -6.44 -8.33 23.70
C GLN A 450 -5.05 -7.71 23.91
N LEU A 451 -4.02 -8.23 23.23
CA LEU A 451 -2.66 -7.67 23.29
C LEU A 451 -2.63 -6.24 22.70
N GLU A 452 -3.15 -6.05 21.50
CA GLU A 452 -3.14 -4.72 20.84
C GLU A 452 -3.88 -3.67 21.66
N ASN A 453 -5.00 -4.05 22.24
CA ASN A 453 -5.80 -3.17 23.10
C ASN A 453 -5.35 -3.19 24.57
N MET A 454 -4.28 -3.91 24.88
CA MET A 454 -3.71 -4.04 26.23
C MET A 454 -4.73 -4.49 27.29
N LYS A 455 -5.64 -5.37 26.88
CA LYS A 455 -6.66 -5.97 27.74
C LYS A 455 -6.21 -7.34 28.27
N PRO A 456 -6.63 -7.73 29.49
CA PRO A 456 -6.34 -9.07 30.00
C PRO A 456 -7.08 -10.14 29.20
N LEU A 457 -6.44 -11.30 29.03
CA LEU A 457 -7.10 -12.46 28.43
C LEU A 457 -8.33 -12.90 29.23
N THR A 458 -9.37 -13.32 28.52
CA THR A 458 -10.54 -13.98 29.12
C THR A 458 -10.15 -15.34 29.73
N LYS A 459 -11.06 -15.93 30.51
CA LYS A 459 -10.85 -17.29 31.06
C LYS A 459 -10.76 -18.34 29.95
N GLU A 460 -11.53 -18.17 28.90
CA GLU A 460 -11.55 -19.07 27.74
C GLU A 460 -10.25 -18.95 26.93
N GLN A 461 -9.82 -17.75 26.60
CA GLN A 461 -8.55 -17.50 25.90
C GLN A 461 -7.35 -18.09 26.65
N ARG A 462 -7.32 -17.96 27.99
CA ARG A 462 -6.26 -18.60 28.79
C ARG A 462 -6.30 -20.13 28.71
N ARG A 463 -7.49 -20.75 28.73
CA ARG A 463 -7.64 -22.20 28.55
C ARG A 463 -7.19 -22.65 27.17
N ASN A 464 -7.61 -21.92 26.14
CA ASN A 464 -7.25 -22.19 24.74
C ASN A 464 -5.72 -22.12 24.57
N LEU A 465 -5.10 -21.04 25.04
CA LEU A 465 -3.64 -20.87 24.97
C LEU A 465 -2.87 -21.99 25.70
N ALA A 466 -3.39 -22.46 26.83
CA ALA A 466 -2.80 -23.56 27.58
C ALA A 466 -3.02 -24.94 26.95
N SER A 467 -3.93 -25.10 26.00
CA SER A 467 -4.29 -26.36 25.33
C SER A 467 -3.58 -26.60 24.00
N ILE A 468 -2.79 -25.66 23.52
CA ILE A 468 -2.03 -25.73 22.26
C ILE A 468 -0.54 -25.77 22.52
N ASP A 469 0.28 -25.77 21.47
CA ASP A 469 1.74 -25.84 21.60
C ASP A 469 2.26 -24.79 22.60
N PRO A 470 3.12 -25.15 23.57
CA PRO A 470 3.72 -24.23 24.53
C PRO A 470 4.46 -23.04 23.91
N TYR A 471 4.83 -23.14 22.63
CA TYR A 471 5.39 -22.05 21.86
C TYR A 471 4.49 -20.79 21.90
N TYR A 472 3.18 -20.97 21.71
CA TYR A 472 2.22 -19.84 21.66
C TYR A 472 2.13 -19.10 23.00
N THR A 473 2.20 -19.83 24.11
CA THR A 473 2.26 -19.19 25.44
C THR A 473 3.54 -18.35 25.60
N LYS A 474 4.68 -18.88 25.16
CA LYS A 474 5.94 -18.15 25.19
C LYS A 474 5.91 -16.88 24.34
N ALA A 475 5.40 -17.00 23.12
CA ALA A 475 5.28 -15.88 22.19
C ALA A 475 4.35 -14.79 22.75
N PHE A 476 3.20 -15.18 23.27
CA PHE A 476 2.26 -14.28 23.95
C PHE A 476 2.94 -13.50 25.09
N GLU A 477 3.64 -14.19 26.00
CA GLU A 477 4.31 -13.53 27.12
C GLU A 477 5.42 -12.58 26.67
N GLN A 478 6.16 -12.91 25.62
CA GLN A 478 7.17 -12.02 25.04
C GLN A 478 6.54 -10.77 24.45
N VAL A 479 5.49 -10.90 23.63
CA VAL A 479 4.76 -9.76 23.04
C VAL A 479 4.19 -8.89 24.16
N LYS A 480 3.59 -9.51 25.17
CA LYS A 480 3.03 -8.80 26.32
C LYS A 480 4.09 -7.98 27.05
N GLN A 481 5.27 -8.57 27.34
CA GLN A 481 6.38 -7.87 27.99
C GLN A 481 6.85 -6.66 27.18
N GLN A 482 6.93 -6.76 25.85
CA GLN A 482 7.31 -5.65 24.98
C GLN A 482 6.26 -4.52 25.00
N ILE A 483 4.98 -4.88 24.96
CA ILE A 483 3.88 -3.92 25.08
C ILE A 483 3.92 -3.21 26.44
N ASP A 484 4.07 -3.98 27.54
CA ASP A 484 4.13 -3.43 28.90
C ASP A 484 5.32 -2.47 29.07
N ALA A 485 6.49 -2.82 28.51
CA ALA A 485 7.68 -1.96 28.53
C ALA A 485 7.44 -0.66 27.73
N LYS A 486 6.85 -0.75 26.54
CA LYS A 486 6.51 0.42 25.70
C LYS A 486 5.50 1.33 26.39
N VAL A 487 4.50 0.77 27.08
CA VAL A 487 3.52 1.53 27.87
C VAL A 487 4.22 2.25 29.04
N ALA A 488 5.10 1.58 29.78
CA ALA A 488 5.84 2.19 30.87
C ALA A 488 6.69 3.39 30.40
N GLU A 489 7.38 3.26 29.25
CA GLU A 489 8.13 4.37 28.64
C GLU A 489 7.19 5.51 28.20
N SER A 490 6.08 5.16 27.55
CA SER A 490 5.12 6.11 27.02
C SER A 490 4.40 6.89 28.13
N LYS A 491 4.15 6.28 29.27
CA LYS A 491 3.44 6.89 30.40
C LYS A 491 4.09 8.18 30.86
N VAL A 492 5.40 8.23 31.00
CA VAL A 492 6.15 9.43 31.43
C VAL A 492 5.97 10.60 30.46
N LYS A 493 5.90 10.31 29.15
CA LYS A 493 5.67 11.32 28.11
C LYS A 493 4.19 11.76 28.08
N ALA A 494 3.28 10.81 28.23
CA ALA A 494 1.84 11.04 28.21
C ALA A 494 1.36 11.89 29.41
N GLU A 495 1.89 11.64 30.61
CA GLU A 495 1.51 12.39 31.83
C GLU A 495 1.68 13.91 31.68
N LYS A 496 2.64 14.37 30.90
CA LYS A 496 2.83 15.81 30.61
C LYS A 496 1.72 16.42 29.75
N ARG A 497 1.00 15.59 29.00
CA ARG A 497 -0.03 15.99 28.02
C ARG A 497 -1.45 15.73 28.52
N ILE A 498 -1.61 14.85 29.50
CA ILE A 498 -2.90 14.52 30.10
C ILE A 498 -3.32 15.62 31.05
N ARG A 499 -4.60 15.97 31.01
CA ARG A 499 -5.20 17.00 31.88
C ARG A 499 -6.28 16.38 32.76
N GLU A 500 -6.35 16.89 33.99
CA GLU A 500 -7.41 16.51 34.90
C GLU A 500 -8.77 16.99 34.41
N ILE A 501 -9.74 16.10 34.50
CA ILE A 501 -11.14 16.38 34.16
C ILE A 501 -11.72 17.29 35.26
N PRO A 502 -12.29 18.45 34.91
CA PRO A 502 -12.92 19.31 35.89
C PRO A 502 -14.05 18.61 36.65
N SER A 503 -14.06 18.76 37.97
CA SER A 503 -15.11 18.18 38.86
C SER A 503 -16.38 19.03 38.82
N VAL A 504 -17.11 18.93 37.70
CA VAL A 504 -18.37 19.66 37.46
C VAL A 504 -19.40 18.69 36.85
N SER A 505 -20.66 19.12 36.76
CA SER A 505 -21.68 18.33 36.07
C SER A 505 -21.37 18.22 34.56
N GLU A 506 -21.86 17.18 33.90
CA GLU A 506 -21.69 16.94 32.48
C GLU A 506 -22.04 18.17 31.63
N LYS A 507 -23.12 18.85 31.99
CA LYS A 507 -23.62 20.08 31.34
C LYS A 507 -22.62 21.24 31.34
N LYS A 508 -21.72 21.29 32.28
CA LYS A 508 -20.71 22.36 32.43
C LYS A 508 -19.31 21.89 32.05
N LEU A 509 -19.15 20.61 31.71
CA LEU A 509 -17.84 20.02 31.54
C LEU A 509 -17.07 20.62 30.35
N PHE A 510 -17.71 20.73 29.18
CA PHE A 510 -17.06 21.30 28.01
C PHE A 510 -16.60 22.73 28.25
N ASP A 511 -17.47 23.57 28.82
CA ASP A 511 -17.13 24.97 29.16
C ASP A 511 -15.99 25.04 30.19
N ALA A 512 -15.98 24.15 31.17
CA ALA A 512 -14.93 24.08 32.18
C ALA A 512 -13.58 23.65 31.62
N ILE A 513 -13.57 22.76 30.61
CA ILE A 513 -12.36 22.39 29.86
C ILE A 513 -11.89 23.59 29.04
N MET A 514 -12.77 24.23 28.29
CA MET A 514 -12.44 25.36 27.40
C MET A 514 -12.00 26.61 28.17
N ALA A 515 -12.48 26.81 29.38
CA ALA A 515 -12.07 27.92 30.24
C ALA A 515 -10.55 28.02 30.50
N ARG A 516 -9.83 26.88 30.37
CA ARG A 516 -8.35 26.84 30.47
C ARG A 516 -7.65 27.51 29.28
N TYR A 517 -8.33 27.65 28.17
CA TYR A 517 -7.78 28.12 26.90
C TYR A 517 -8.39 29.43 26.43
N LYS A 518 -8.97 30.21 27.37
CA LYS A 518 -9.62 31.48 27.07
C LYS A 518 -8.71 32.42 26.25
N GLY A 519 -9.26 33.00 25.19
CA GLY A 519 -8.56 33.93 24.30
C GLY A 519 -7.72 33.23 23.20
N LYS A 520 -7.74 31.89 23.15
CA LYS A 520 -7.06 31.12 22.13
C LYS A 520 -8.05 30.43 21.20
N VAL A 521 -7.62 30.13 19.98
CA VAL A 521 -8.35 29.22 19.09
C VAL A 521 -8.10 27.80 19.55
N VAL A 522 -9.15 27.00 19.75
CA VAL A 522 -9.01 25.61 20.20
C VAL A 522 -9.60 24.67 19.16
N MET A 523 -8.78 23.71 18.73
CA MET A 523 -9.24 22.57 17.95
C MET A 523 -9.47 21.39 18.89
N VAL A 524 -10.72 20.95 19.02
CA VAL A 524 -11.08 19.76 19.79
C VAL A 524 -11.33 18.62 18.83
N ASP A 525 -10.56 17.52 18.96
CA ASP A 525 -10.73 16.26 18.22
C ASP A 525 -11.41 15.24 19.13
N LEU A 526 -12.60 14.81 18.74
CA LEU A 526 -13.30 13.70 19.38
C LEU A 526 -12.89 12.39 18.69
N TRP A 527 -12.20 11.54 19.42
CA TRP A 527 -11.53 10.37 18.83
C TRP A 527 -11.55 9.14 19.75
N ALA A 528 -11.08 7.99 19.23
CA ALA A 528 -10.83 6.79 20.03
C ALA A 528 -9.63 5.99 19.50
N THR A 529 -8.98 5.22 20.37
CA THR A 529 -7.80 4.41 20.01
C THR A 529 -8.11 3.32 18.98
N TRP A 530 -9.31 2.81 18.97
CA TRP A 530 -9.81 1.80 18.02
C TRP A 530 -10.33 2.40 16.69
N CYS A 531 -10.47 3.72 16.60
CA CYS A 531 -10.96 4.41 15.41
C CYS A 531 -9.84 4.56 14.37
N GLY A 532 -9.80 3.69 13.37
CA GLY A 532 -8.82 3.73 12.27
C GLY A 532 -8.76 5.09 11.54
N PRO A 533 -9.91 5.64 11.06
CA PRO A 533 -9.94 6.96 10.44
C PRO A 533 -9.41 8.08 11.34
N CYS A 534 -9.67 8.02 12.67
CA CYS A 534 -9.14 9.00 13.62
C CYS A 534 -7.61 8.95 13.69
N ARG A 535 -7.05 7.75 13.81
CA ARG A 535 -5.59 7.55 13.85
C ARG A 535 -4.91 8.08 12.58
N GLY A 536 -5.48 7.77 11.41
CA GLY A 536 -4.99 8.27 10.13
C GLY A 536 -5.04 9.81 10.03
N ALA A 537 -6.14 10.42 10.48
CA ALA A 537 -6.29 11.88 10.48
C ALA A 537 -5.27 12.55 11.42
N ILE A 538 -5.10 12.03 12.64
CA ILE A 538 -4.11 12.52 13.62
C ILE A 538 -2.70 12.41 13.03
N ALA A 539 -2.30 11.25 12.52
CA ALA A 539 -0.97 11.04 11.94
C ALA A 539 -0.67 12.00 10.78
N SER A 540 -1.65 12.24 9.90
CA SER A 540 -1.51 13.15 8.77
C SER A 540 -1.45 14.63 9.19
N PHE A 541 -2.06 15.00 10.31
CA PHE A 541 -2.10 16.37 10.80
C PHE A 541 -0.92 16.70 11.74
N GLU A 542 -0.33 15.73 12.43
CA GLU A 542 0.74 15.93 13.41
C GLU A 542 1.92 16.76 12.88
N PRO A 543 2.49 16.50 11.68
CA PRO A 543 3.57 17.33 11.13
C PRO A 543 3.16 18.77 10.83
N ARG A 544 1.88 19.01 10.59
CA ARG A 544 1.31 20.33 10.24
C ARG A 544 1.18 21.25 11.43
N LYS A 545 1.11 20.72 12.65
CA LYS A 545 1.05 21.48 13.91
C LYS A 545 2.24 22.43 14.08
N ASN A 546 3.39 22.11 13.50
CA ASN A 546 4.57 22.98 13.49
C ASN A 546 4.28 24.39 12.96
N LYS A 547 3.31 24.57 12.06
CA LYS A 547 2.88 25.86 11.52
C LYS A 547 2.18 26.74 12.58
N PHE A 548 1.73 26.14 13.67
CA PHE A 548 0.97 26.78 14.75
C PHE A 548 1.76 26.92 16.05
N LYS A 549 3.03 26.48 16.08
CA LYS A 549 3.84 26.37 17.31
C LYS A 549 3.95 27.67 18.10
N ASP A 550 4.02 28.82 17.42
CA ASP A 550 4.17 30.14 18.04
C ASP A 550 2.88 30.99 17.91
N LYS A 551 1.74 30.32 17.73
CA LYS A 551 0.45 30.96 17.55
C LYS A 551 -0.51 30.60 18.69
N ASP A 552 -1.53 31.43 18.91
CA ASP A 552 -2.56 31.22 19.93
C ASP A 552 -3.57 30.12 19.51
N VAL A 553 -3.05 28.92 19.19
CA VAL A 553 -3.84 27.73 18.90
C VAL A 553 -3.53 26.63 19.91
N VAL A 554 -4.56 25.95 20.39
CA VAL A 554 -4.45 24.78 21.27
C VAL A 554 -5.13 23.58 20.62
N PHE A 555 -4.46 22.44 20.65
CA PHE A 555 -4.99 21.15 20.19
C PHE A 555 -5.46 20.36 21.41
N VAL A 556 -6.74 20.06 21.47
CA VAL A 556 -7.38 19.30 22.55
C VAL A 556 -7.92 18.01 21.97
N TYR A 557 -7.58 16.88 22.57
CA TYR A 557 -8.00 15.55 22.19
C TYR A 557 -8.87 14.95 23.28
N ILE A 558 -10.11 14.65 22.96
CA ILE A 558 -11.07 14.08 23.90
C ILE A 558 -11.43 12.66 23.45
N THR A 559 -11.27 11.71 24.34
CA THR A 559 -11.71 10.33 24.18
C THR A 559 -12.50 9.87 25.40
N ASN A 560 -12.96 8.61 25.38
CA ASN A 560 -13.68 8.01 26.50
C ASN A 560 -13.09 6.65 26.91
N GLU A 561 -13.72 6.01 27.88
CA GLU A 561 -13.29 4.71 28.42
C GLU A 561 -13.39 3.54 27.43
N SER A 562 -14.02 3.70 26.25
CA SER A 562 -13.94 2.71 25.18
C SER A 562 -12.53 2.58 24.61
N SER A 563 -11.69 3.62 24.77
CA SER A 563 -10.25 3.59 24.55
C SER A 563 -9.58 2.98 25.78
N PRO A 564 -9.01 1.74 25.73
CA PRO A 564 -8.30 1.16 26.87
C PRO A 564 -7.18 2.08 27.35
N GLU A 565 -7.05 2.23 28.67
CA GLU A 565 -6.14 3.22 29.27
C GLU A 565 -4.69 3.05 28.80
N SER A 566 -4.19 1.80 28.81
CA SER A 566 -2.81 1.51 28.42
C SER A 566 -2.56 1.86 26.95
N LYS A 567 -3.51 1.53 26.05
CA LYS A 567 -3.40 1.87 24.62
C LYS A 567 -3.50 3.39 24.40
N TRP A 568 -4.35 4.05 25.16
CA TRP A 568 -4.48 5.49 25.13
C TRP A 568 -3.19 6.19 25.58
N LEU A 569 -2.56 5.74 26.68
CA LEU A 569 -1.28 6.27 27.17
C LEU A 569 -0.16 6.10 26.13
N GLU A 570 -0.09 4.94 25.48
CA GLU A 570 0.87 4.70 24.41
C GLU A 570 0.71 5.71 23.27
N MET A 571 -0.51 5.94 22.83
CA MET A 571 -0.77 6.84 21.70
C MET A 571 -0.58 8.32 22.07
N VAL A 572 -1.05 8.75 23.23
CA VAL A 572 -0.90 10.13 23.73
C VAL A 572 0.57 10.55 23.79
N ALA A 573 1.48 9.64 24.10
CA ALA A 573 2.91 9.93 24.11
C ALA A 573 3.45 10.43 22.75
N GLY A 574 2.80 10.08 21.64
CA GLY A 574 3.16 10.49 20.28
C GLY A 574 2.34 11.66 19.71
N ILE A 575 1.26 12.09 20.39
CA ILE A 575 0.33 13.12 19.89
C ILE A 575 0.51 14.41 20.68
N GLU A 576 1.00 15.48 20.04
CA GLU A 576 1.14 16.78 20.69
C GLU A 576 -0.22 17.43 20.95
N GLY A 577 -0.45 17.90 22.18
CA GLY A 577 -1.68 18.56 22.58
C GLY A 577 -2.10 18.22 24.00
N GLU A 578 -3.32 18.60 24.34
CA GLU A 578 -3.94 18.44 25.64
C GLU A 578 -4.94 17.28 25.57
N HIS A 579 -4.84 16.29 26.45
CA HIS A 579 -5.62 15.05 26.35
C HIS A 579 -6.54 14.85 27.53
N TYR A 580 -7.79 14.48 27.23
CA TYR A 580 -8.83 14.17 28.20
C TYR A 580 -9.44 12.80 27.90
N ARG A 581 -9.61 11.96 28.93
CA ARG A 581 -10.27 10.65 28.81
C ARG A 581 -11.49 10.63 29.72
N LEU A 582 -12.66 10.81 29.11
CA LEU A 582 -13.93 10.99 29.80
C LEU A 582 -14.57 9.65 30.19
N ASN A 583 -15.44 9.66 31.20
CA ASN A 583 -16.33 8.54 31.45
C ASN A 583 -17.48 8.52 30.42
N PRO A 584 -18.24 7.41 30.30
CA PRO A 584 -19.30 7.28 29.28
C PRO A 584 -20.35 8.39 29.35
N LYS A 585 -20.83 8.78 30.54
CA LYS A 585 -21.86 9.83 30.69
C LYS A 585 -21.38 11.21 30.25
N GLN A 586 -20.15 11.54 30.55
CA GLN A 586 -19.52 12.80 30.11
C GLN A 586 -19.34 12.85 28.61
N TRP A 587 -18.91 11.72 28.02
CA TRP A 587 -18.74 11.57 26.58
C TRP A 587 -20.06 11.69 25.84
N ASP A 588 -21.07 10.91 26.26
CA ASP A 588 -22.39 10.90 25.64
C ASP A 588 -23.00 12.31 25.67
N TYR A 589 -22.88 13.01 26.80
CA TYR A 589 -23.37 14.38 26.90
C TYR A 589 -22.70 15.33 25.90
N ILE A 590 -21.37 15.26 25.72
CA ILE A 590 -20.64 16.11 24.74
C ILE A 590 -21.05 15.75 23.32
N CYS A 591 -21.18 14.49 23.00
CA CYS A 591 -21.63 14.03 21.67
C CYS A 591 -23.05 14.54 21.37
N ASP A 592 -23.97 14.39 22.29
CA ASP A 592 -25.36 14.86 22.15
C ASP A 592 -25.43 16.40 22.04
N TYR A 593 -24.65 17.11 22.85
CA TYR A 593 -24.63 18.58 22.85
C TYR A 593 -24.18 19.17 21.49
N PHE A 594 -23.22 18.55 20.83
CA PHE A 594 -22.73 18.99 19.52
C PHE A 594 -23.41 18.29 18.35
N GLY A 595 -24.25 17.25 18.56
CA GLY A 595 -24.85 16.45 17.50
C GLY A 595 -23.81 15.61 16.74
N VAL A 596 -22.94 14.93 17.48
CA VAL A 596 -21.87 14.10 16.91
C VAL A 596 -22.41 12.72 16.56
N ASP A 597 -22.48 12.39 15.26
CA ASP A 597 -22.98 11.10 14.74
C ASP A 597 -21.89 10.03 14.62
N GLY A 598 -20.62 10.42 14.76
CA GLY A 598 -19.48 9.50 14.62
C GLY A 598 -18.13 10.22 14.74
N ILE A 599 -17.07 9.44 14.85
CA ILE A 599 -15.69 9.94 14.97
C ILE A 599 -14.84 9.55 13.75
N PRO A 600 -13.82 10.36 13.35
CA PRO A 600 -13.40 11.62 13.98
C PRO A 600 -14.42 12.75 13.82
N SER A 601 -14.54 13.60 14.81
CA SER A 601 -15.33 14.84 14.75
C SER A 601 -14.57 16.00 15.38
N TYR A 602 -14.62 17.17 14.73
CA TYR A 602 -13.89 18.35 15.17
C TYR A 602 -14.82 19.43 15.67
N VAL A 603 -14.55 19.92 16.88
CA VAL A 603 -15.19 21.14 17.39
C VAL A 603 -14.14 22.25 17.42
N ILE A 604 -14.41 23.34 16.70
CA ILE A 604 -13.54 24.52 16.69
C ILE A 604 -14.13 25.56 17.62
N VAL A 605 -13.28 26.08 18.52
CA VAL A 605 -13.64 27.13 19.49
C VAL A 605 -12.84 28.38 19.14
N ASP A 606 -13.53 29.49 18.93
CA ASP A 606 -12.90 30.79 18.65
C ASP A 606 -12.34 31.47 19.92
N ARG A 607 -11.66 32.59 19.74
CA ARG A 607 -11.07 33.35 20.86
C ARG A 607 -12.09 33.88 21.88
N ASP A 608 -13.35 34.04 21.45
CA ASP A 608 -14.46 34.50 22.30
C ASP A 608 -15.14 33.34 23.05
N GLY A 609 -14.74 32.09 22.73
CA GLY A 609 -15.25 30.86 23.35
C GLY A 609 -16.47 30.26 22.64
N ASN A 610 -16.81 30.72 21.43
CA ASN A 610 -17.91 30.14 20.66
C ASN A 610 -17.46 28.81 20.03
N ALA A 611 -18.09 27.72 20.41
CA ALA A 611 -17.78 26.37 19.95
C ALA A 611 -18.71 25.93 18.78
N ARG A 612 -18.15 25.35 17.72
CA ARG A 612 -18.93 24.87 16.57
C ARG A 612 -18.41 23.53 16.08
N LEU A 613 -19.31 22.57 15.89
CA LEU A 613 -18.98 21.30 15.25
C LEU A 613 -18.69 21.53 13.75
N ARG A 614 -17.59 20.94 13.25
CA ARG A 614 -17.08 21.12 11.90
C ARG A 614 -16.75 19.77 11.23
N ASN A 615 -17.77 18.92 11.03
CA ASN A 615 -17.62 17.58 10.45
C ASN A 615 -17.09 17.57 9.00
N ASN A 616 -17.19 18.71 8.28
CA ASN A 616 -16.62 18.87 6.96
C ASN A 616 -15.07 18.95 6.92
N LEU A 617 -14.41 19.06 8.09
CA LEU A 617 -12.96 19.21 8.21
C LEU A 617 -12.19 17.88 8.33
N ARG A 618 -12.81 16.75 8.01
CA ARG A 618 -12.18 15.42 8.09
C ARG A 618 -10.97 15.22 7.16
N GLY A 619 -10.64 16.22 6.31
CA GLY A 619 -9.42 16.29 5.50
C GLY A 619 -8.36 17.21 6.12
N SER A 620 -7.13 16.73 6.27
CA SER A 620 -6.03 17.47 6.93
C SER A 620 -5.75 18.86 6.36
N GLY A 621 -5.92 19.05 5.05
CA GLY A 621 -5.72 20.35 4.40
C GLY A 621 -6.80 21.38 4.75
N MET A 622 -8.05 20.96 4.88
CA MET A 622 -9.17 21.84 5.23
C MET A 622 -9.08 22.32 6.69
N LEU A 623 -8.67 21.42 7.60
CA LEU A 623 -8.46 21.77 9.00
C LEU A 623 -7.35 22.82 9.17
N GLU A 624 -6.25 22.69 8.45
CA GLU A 624 -5.16 23.67 8.44
C GLU A 624 -5.61 25.04 7.94
N GLN A 625 -6.41 25.08 6.86
CA GLN A 625 -6.96 26.33 6.33
C GLN A 625 -7.93 27.02 7.30
N GLU A 626 -8.83 26.24 7.92
CA GLU A 626 -9.78 26.76 8.91
C GLU A 626 -9.05 27.43 10.08
N LEU A 627 -8.10 26.71 10.70
CA LEU A 627 -7.32 27.25 11.82
C LEU A 627 -6.49 28.48 11.42
N SER A 628 -5.92 28.48 10.22
CA SER A 628 -5.13 29.63 9.73
C SER A 628 -6.01 30.87 9.49
N GLY A 629 -7.27 30.68 9.09
CA GLY A 629 -8.22 31.77 8.86
C GLY A 629 -8.75 32.42 10.15
N MET A 630 -8.55 31.79 11.31
CA MET A 630 -9.00 32.28 12.62
C MET A 630 -7.90 33.00 13.44
N LEU A 631 -6.68 33.06 12.92
CA LEU A 631 -5.53 33.69 13.55
C LEU A 631 -5.31 35.12 13.09
#